data_a5ac6a9ab976576c9ec10309c0c7af30
#
_entry.id   a5ac6a9ab976576c9ec10309c0c7af30
#
_cell.length_a   1.000
_cell.length_b   1.000
_cell.length_c   1.000
_cell.angle_alpha   90.00
_cell.angle_beta   90.00
_cell.angle_gamma   90.00
#
_symmetry.space_group_name_H-M   'P 1'
#
loop_
_entity.id
_entity.type
_entity.pdbx_description
1 polymer ?
#
loop_
_entity_poly.entity_id
_entity_poly.type
_entity_poly.pdbx_seq_one_letter_code
_entity_poly.pdbx_strand_id
1 'polypeptide(L)'
;MGDTVILDATRVAYDERRLRFVAGRHVQGELREVTVYATAPAHALWHRAANRVHELIDRGARTMHWQDAALVRGFVLGDESRHPQRMTEAFRGAGLGHLLAVSGQNVALILAALTPGLRRLTRWPRLAVALGVVSMFAVVTRLESSVVRAAIMAAVVQIGFAIGRDVVPLRALAMTVLGIVGLDPLATWSVGFVLSVAATTGLVVITPHLGSSVFAATTAAQLGVSPFVLMWFGTMPVVALATNVLAVPVASGVMMAAPVLLAVAAFVPDAVAGLLAMPVVAAVRWVWWVAEWGTRLGLRGPANAVAWGVVVTGVLIRKKMRHHLH
;
A
#
# COMPACT_ATOMS: atom_id res chain seq x y z
N MET A 1 -18.40 -6.06 -1.67
CA MET A 1 -17.83 -6.69 -0.46
C MET A 1 -18.95 -7.03 0.51
N GLY A 2 -18.89 -8.20 1.16
CA GLY A 2 -19.97 -8.65 2.07
C GLY A 2 -21.26 -9.09 1.37
N ASP A 3 -21.27 -9.13 0.04
CA ASP A 3 -22.39 -9.64 -0.73
C ASP A 3 -22.47 -11.16 -0.58
N THR A 4 -23.69 -11.68 -0.53
CA THR A 4 -23.92 -13.13 -0.51
C THR A 4 -24.02 -13.63 -1.94
N VAL A 5 -23.27 -14.68 -2.25
CA VAL A 5 -23.26 -15.27 -3.60
C VAL A 5 -23.67 -16.73 -3.49
N ILE A 6 -24.67 -17.12 -4.28
CA ILE A 6 -25.04 -18.52 -4.47
C ILE A 6 -24.31 -18.98 -5.73
N LEU A 7 -23.43 -19.95 -5.57
CA LEU A 7 -22.61 -20.47 -6.66
C LEU A 7 -22.48 -21.98 -6.60
N ASP A 8 -22.23 -22.58 -7.76
CA ASP A 8 -21.74 -23.94 -7.90
C ASP A 8 -20.28 -23.88 -8.33
N ALA A 9 -19.43 -24.67 -7.69
CA ALA A 9 -18.01 -24.66 -7.98
C ALA A 9 -17.32 -25.91 -7.43
N THR A 10 -16.28 -26.36 -8.12
CA THR A 10 -15.40 -27.43 -7.64
C THR A 10 -14.34 -26.85 -6.72
N ARG A 11 -14.30 -27.32 -5.47
CA ARG A 11 -13.27 -26.93 -4.51
C ARG A 11 -12.01 -27.74 -4.73
N VAL A 12 -10.89 -27.07 -5.00
CA VAL A 12 -9.56 -27.67 -5.13
C VAL A 12 -8.70 -27.21 -3.96
N ALA A 13 -8.26 -28.14 -3.12
CA ALA A 13 -7.33 -27.85 -2.03
C ALA A 13 -5.94 -27.50 -2.57
N TYR A 14 -5.24 -26.60 -1.90
CA TYR A 14 -3.85 -26.31 -2.22
C TYR A 14 -2.93 -27.42 -1.69
N ASP A 15 -1.82 -27.65 -2.40
CA ASP A 15 -0.72 -28.48 -1.91
C ASP A 15 0.01 -27.79 -0.73
N GLU A 16 0.81 -28.56 0.02
CA GLU A 16 1.53 -28.03 1.20
C GLU A 16 2.46 -26.85 0.85
N ARG A 17 3.03 -26.80 -0.35
CA ARG A 17 3.91 -25.70 -0.78
C ARG A 17 3.10 -24.41 -0.97
N ARG A 18 1.95 -24.49 -1.64
CA ARG A 18 1.05 -23.34 -1.80
C ARG A 18 0.42 -22.90 -0.47
N LEU A 19 0.06 -23.84 0.40
CA LEU A 19 -0.51 -23.54 1.72
C LEU A 19 0.43 -22.63 2.52
N ARG A 20 1.73 -22.86 2.50
CA ARG A 20 2.70 -21.98 3.20
C ARG A 20 2.68 -20.54 2.73
N PHE A 21 2.47 -20.29 1.44
CA PHE A 21 2.40 -18.92 0.89
C PHE A 21 1.07 -18.22 1.15
N VAL A 22 -0.01 -18.97 1.32
CA VAL A 22 -1.36 -18.40 1.50
C VAL A 22 -1.87 -18.53 2.93
N ALA A 23 -1.13 -19.17 3.83
CA ALA A 23 -1.53 -19.37 5.23
C ALA A 23 -1.91 -18.06 5.94
N GLY A 24 -1.15 -16.98 5.73
CA GLY A 24 -1.45 -15.67 6.29
C GLY A 24 -2.70 -14.98 5.70
N ARG A 25 -3.35 -15.58 4.71
CA ARG A 25 -4.64 -15.14 4.14
C ARG A 25 -5.80 -16.04 4.55
N HIS A 26 -5.56 -17.04 5.38
CA HIS A 26 -6.54 -18.06 5.81
C HIS A 26 -7.22 -18.81 4.64
N VAL A 27 -6.53 -18.93 3.49
CA VAL A 27 -7.04 -19.59 2.28
C VAL A 27 -6.51 -21.01 2.23
N GLN A 28 -7.40 -22.01 2.07
CA GLN A 28 -7.06 -23.43 2.05
C GLN A 28 -7.16 -24.07 0.66
N GLY A 29 -7.69 -23.34 -0.33
CA GLY A 29 -7.89 -23.87 -1.67
C GLY A 29 -8.46 -22.80 -2.62
N GLU A 30 -8.74 -23.22 -3.85
CA GLU A 30 -9.39 -22.39 -4.87
C GLU A 30 -10.71 -23.02 -5.31
N LEU A 31 -11.63 -22.19 -5.78
CA LEU A 31 -12.84 -22.63 -6.46
C LEU A 31 -12.58 -22.65 -7.96
N ARG A 32 -12.89 -23.75 -8.64
CA ARG A 32 -12.82 -23.88 -10.10
C ARG A 32 -14.19 -24.13 -10.67
N GLU A 33 -14.35 -23.83 -11.95
CA GLU A 33 -15.61 -24.02 -12.66
C GLU A 33 -16.77 -23.31 -11.98
N VAL A 34 -16.57 -22.05 -11.58
CA VAL A 34 -17.52 -21.30 -10.79
C VAL A 34 -18.68 -20.82 -11.65
N THR A 35 -19.89 -21.28 -11.35
CA THR A 35 -21.13 -20.78 -11.90
C THR A 35 -21.89 -20.01 -10.83
N VAL A 36 -22.13 -18.72 -11.05
CA VAL A 36 -22.87 -17.86 -10.10
C VAL A 36 -24.34 -17.84 -10.49
N TYR A 37 -25.24 -18.28 -9.58
CA TYR A 37 -26.67 -18.30 -9.78
C TYR A 37 -27.38 -17.07 -9.27
N ALA A 38 -26.94 -16.52 -8.13
CA ALA A 38 -27.54 -15.34 -7.53
C ALA A 38 -26.54 -14.56 -6.69
N THR A 39 -26.76 -13.25 -6.61
CA THR A 39 -26.02 -12.36 -5.72
C THR A 39 -27.02 -11.53 -4.92
N ALA A 40 -26.81 -11.40 -3.60
CA ALA A 40 -27.59 -10.52 -2.75
C ALA A 40 -26.66 -9.46 -2.13
N PRO A 41 -27.13 -8.19 -2.03
CA PRO A 41 -26.30 -7.11 -1.51
C PRO A 41 -25.94 -7.33 -0.05
N ALA A 42 -24.83 -6.75 0.36
CA ALA A 42 -24.31 -6.83 1.74
C ALA A 42 -25.33 -6.33 2.77
N HIS A 43 -25.51 -7.07 3.85
CA HIS A 43 -26.41 -6.66 4.94
C HIS A 43 -25.78 -5.56 5.82
N ALA A 44 -24.47 -5.60 6.05
CA ALA A 44 -23.78 -4.65 6.93
C ALA A 44 -23.59 -3.27 6.27
N LEU A 45 -23.93 -2.21 7.01
CA LEU A 45 -23.88 -0.83 6.51
C LEU A 45 -22.49 -0.41 6.03
N TRP A 46 -21.43 -0.84 6.72
CA TRP A 46 -20.04 -0.53 6.32
C TRP A 46 -19.64 -1.18 5.01
N HIS A 47 -20.10 -2.40 4.72
CA HIS A 47 -19.86 -3.03 3.43
C HIS A 47 -20.62 -2.33 2.30
N ARG A 48 -21.87 -1.91 2.57
CA ARG A 48 -22.65 -1.12 1.61
C ARG A 48 -21.99 0.23 1.33
N ALA A 49 -21.45 0.89 2.36
CA ALA A 49 -20.70 2.14 2.19
C ALA A 49 -19.43 1.93 1.38
N ALA A 50 -18.66 0.85 1.66
CA ALA A 50 -17.47 0.51 0.88
C ALA A 50 -17.81 0.22 -0.59
N ASN A 51 -18.86 -0.56 -0.86
CA ASN A 51 -19.30 -0.84 -2.24
C ASN A 51 -19.71 0.44 -2.97
N ARG A 52 -20.35 1.39 -2.30
CA ARG A 52 -20.67 2.71 -2.90
C ARG A 52 -19.40 3.51 -3.25
N VAL A 53 -18.35 3.44 -2.43
CA VAL A 53 -17.06 4.07 -2.77
C VAL A 53 -16.48 3.44 -4.02
N HIS A 54 -16.47 2.10 -4.14
CA HIS A 54 -16.02 1.41 -5.34
C HIS A 54 -16.83 1.84 -6.58
N GLU A 55 -18.17 1.87 -6.48
CA GLU A 55 -19.05 2.31 -7.57
C GLU A 55 -18.80 3.78 -7.98
N LEU A 56 -18.56 4.67 -7.02
CA LEU A 56 -18.24 6.07 -7.29
C LEU A 56 -16.93 6.21 -8.05
N ILE A 57 -15.89 5.50 -7.63
CA ILE A 57 -14.60 5.50 -8.34
C ILE A 57 -14.76 4.93 -9.75
N ASP A 58 -15.48 3.82 -9.92
CA ASP A 58 -15.72 3.22 -11.23
C ASP A 58 -16.51 4.15 -12.16
N ARG A 59 -17.56 4.77 -11.61
CA ARG A 59 -18.38 5.72 -12.36
C ARG A 59 -17.58 6.98 -12.75
N GLY A 60 -16.73 7.47 -11.86
CA GLY A 60 -15.85 8.60 -12.14
C GLY A 60 -14.76 8.28 -13.17
N ALA A 61 -14.28 7.05 -13.20
CA ALA A 61 -13.26 6.57 -14.12
C ALA A 61 -13.83 6.12 -15.50
N ARG A 62 -15.13 6.23 -15.74
CA ARG A 62 -15.81 5.72 -16.96
C ARG A 62 -15.28 6.29 -18.28
N THR A 63 -14.70 7.47 -18.26
CA THR A 63 -14.10 8.14 -19.42
C THR A 63 -12.62 7.79 -19.63
N MET A 64 -12.00 7.07 -18.68
CA MET A 64 -10.62 6.65 -18.77
C MET A 64 -10.48 5.41 -19.65
N HIS A 65 -9.29 5.26 -20.27
CA HIS A 65 -8.92 3.98 -20.86
C HIS A 65 -8.85 2.89 -19.76
N TRP A 66 -9.27 1.67 -20.08
CA TRP A 66 -9.41 0.60 -19.08
C TRP A 66 -8.13 0.31 -18.27
N GLN A 67 -6.95 0.43 -18.89
CA GLN A 67 -5.66 0.22 -18.20
C GLN A 67 -5.37 1.33 -17.18
N ASP A 68 -5.68 2.59 -17.52
CA ASP A 68 -5.53 3.74 -16.62
C ASP A 68 -6.49 3.60 -15.44
N ALA A 69 -7.75 3.22 -15.73
CA ALA A 69 -8.77 2.97 -14.69
C ALA A 69 -8.37 1.79 -13.78
N ALA A 70 -7.81 0.70 -14.35
CA ALA A 70 -7.31 -0.43 -13.56
C ALA A 70 -6.19 0.01 -12.59
N LEU A 71 -5.24 0.83 -13.07
CA LEU A 71 -4.14 1.33 -12.24
C LEU A 71 -4.62 2.26 -11.12
N VAL A 72 -5.58 3.15 -11.42
CA VAL A 72 -6.23 4.01 -10.42
C VAL A 72 -6.92 3.16 -9.35
N ARG A 73 -7.65 2.10 -9.73
CA ARG A 73 -8.27 1.17 -8.79
C ARG A 73 -7.26 0.51 -7.87
N GLY A 74 -6.12 0.07 -8.42
CA GLY A 74 -5.03 -0.47 -7.63
C GLY A 74 -4.54 0.52 -6.57
N PHE A 75 -4.24 1.76 -6.98
CA PHE A 75 -3.71 2.79 -6.09
C PHE A 75 -4.70 3.25 -5.02
N VAL A 76 -5.98 3.40 -5.38
CA VAL A 76 -7.01 3.99 -4.51
C VAL A 76 -7.71 2.93 -3.66
N LEU A 77 -8.08 1.80 -4.28
CA LEU A 77 -8.92 0.76 -3.68
C LEU A 77 -8.16 -0.52 -3.31
N GLY A 78 -6.92 -0.69 -3.81
CA GLY A 78 -6.15 -1.93 -3.65
C GLY A 78 -6.65 -3.08 -4.52
N ASP A 79 -7.40 -2.79 -5.58
CA ASP A 79 -7.95 -3.81 -6.46
C ASP A 79 -7.03 -4.08 -7.65
N GLU A 80 -6.21 -5.12 -7.52
CA GLU A 80 -5.28 -5.58 -8.56
C GLU A 80 -5.93 -6.51 -9.60
N SER A 81 -7.19 -6.89 -9.42
CA SER A 81 -7.85 -7.95 -10.21
C SER A 81 -7.91 -7.66 -11.71
N ARG A 82 -7.85 -6.38 -12.09
CA ARG A 82 -7.92 -5.93 -13.49
C ARG A 82 -6.56 -5.50 -14.06
N HIS A 83 -5.46 -5.67 -13.31
CA HIS A 83 -4.14 -5.31 -13.82
C HIS A 83 -3.68 -6.29 -14.91
N PRO A 84 -3.24 -5.80 -16.09
CA PRO A 84 -2.59 -6.64 -17.07
C PRO A 84 -1.32 -7.25 -16.49
N GLN A 85 -1.01 -8.50 -16.85
CA GLN A 85 0.20 -9.17 -16.39
C GLN A 85 1.46 -8.35 -16.70
N ARG A 86 1.56 -7.79 -17.91
CA ARG A 86 2.67 -6.91 -18.32
C ARG A 86 2.86 -5.72 -17.38
N MET A 87 1.77 -5.10 -16.92
CA MET A 87 1.81 -4.00 -15.96
C MET A 87 2.39 -4.47 -14.61
N THR A 88 1.86 -5.57 -14.09
CA THR A 88 2.32 -6.15 -12.82
C THR A 88 3.81 -6.53 -12.88
N GLU A 89 4.26 -7.12 -13.97
CA GLU A 89 5.67 -7.48 -14.19
C GLU A 89 6.57 -6.23 -14.27
N ALA A 90 6.14 -5.16 -14.97
CA ALA A 90 6.88 -3.91 -15.05
C ALA A 90 7.04 -3.26 -13.65
N PHE A 91 5.97 -3.18 -12.88
CA PHE A 91 6.03 -2.63 -11.53
C PHE A 91 6.92 -3.45 -10.59
N ARG A 92 6.82 -4.79 -10.65
CA ARG A 92 7.69 -5.68 -9.84
C ARG A 92 9.15 -5.57 -10.26
N GLY A 93 9.44 -5.58 -11.56
CA GLY A 93 10.80 -5.47 -12.10
C GLY A 93 11.47 -4.14 -11.79
N ALA A 94 10.71 -3.06 -11.69
CA ALA A 94 11.17 -1.74 -11.28
C ALA A 94 11.28 -1.56 -9.74
N GLY A 95 10.85 -2.55 -8.93
CA GLY A 95 10.79 -2.43 -7.47
C GLY A 95 9.63 -1.57 -6.95
N LEU A 96 8.63 -1.30 -7.81
CA LEU A 96 7.43 -0.51 -7.52
C LEU A 96 6.21 -1.37 -7.20
N GLY A 97 6.36 -2.70 -7.05
CA GLY A 97 5.25 -3.62 -6.82
C GLY A 97 4.39 -3.26 -5.60
N HIS A 98 4.96 -2.62 -4.59
CA HIS A 98 4.25 -2.13 -3.42
C HIS A 98 3.26 -0.98 -3.70
N LEU A 99 3.34 -0.32 -4.85
CA LEU A 99 2.40 0.72 -5.28
C LEU A 99 1.12 0.12 -5.88
N LEU A 100 1.18 -1.10 -6.43
CA LEU A 100 0.00 -1.76 -6.98
C LEU A 100 -0.99 -2.16 -5.88
N ALA A 101 -0.48 -2.59 -4.74
CA ALA A 101 -1.27 -2.87 -3.54
C ALA A 101 -1.41 -1.61 -2.67
N VAL A 102 -2.54 -1.47 -2.00
CA VAL A 102 -2.67 -0.40 -0.99
C VAL A 102 -1.69 -0.64 0.15
N SER A 103 -0.95 0.38 0.50
CA SER A 103 0.10 0.33 1.52
C SER A 103 -0.28 1.10 2.78
N GLY A 104 0.46 0.86 3.86
CA GLY A 104 0.33 1.64 5.09
C GLY A 104 0.62 3.14 4.90
N GLN A 105 1.34 3.51 3.84
CA GLN A 105 1.57 4.91 3.46
C GLN A 105 0.25 5.64 3.18
N ASN A 106 -0.75 4.97 2.59
CA ASN A 106 -2.05 5.58 2.29
C ASN A 106 -2.79 5.99 3.57
N VAL A 107 -2.71 5.17 4.63
CA VAL A 107 -3.27 5.52 5.95
C VAL A 107 -2.59 6.78 6.49
N ALA A 108 -1.26 6.85 6.41
CA ALA A 108 -0.52 8.02 6.86
C ALA A 108 -0.87 9.28 6.06
N LEU A 109 -1.00 9.18 4.72
CA LEU A 109 -1.40 10.27 3.85
C LEU A 109 -2.81 10.79 4.17
N ILE A 110 -3.77 9.89 4.34
CA ILE A 110 -5.15 10.25 4.72
C ILE A 110 -5.18 10.99 6.05
N LEU A 111 -4.49 10.48 7.07
CA LEU A 111 -4.41 11.15 8.37
C LEU A 111 -3.68 12.50 8.28
N ALA A 112 -2.63 12.60 7.49
CA ALA A 112 -1.92 13.86 7.26
C ALA A 112 -2.83 14.91 6.61
N ALA A 113 -3.61 14.52 5.58
CA ALA A 113 -4.56 15.40 4.91
C ALA A 113 -5.71 15.86 5.83
N LEU A 114 -6.16 15.00 6.73
CA LEU A 114 -7.20 15.34 7.71
C LEU A 114 -6.68 16.16 8.88
N THR A 115 -5.38 16.14 9.14
CA THR A 115 -4.77 16.78 10.32
C THR A 115 -5.17 18.25 10.52
N PRO A 116 -5.22 19.13 9.47
CA PRO A 116 -5.63 20.52 9.67
C PRO A 116 -7.05 20.67 10.21
N GLY A 117 -7.99 19.85 9.73
CA GLY A 117 -9.36 19.80 10.24
C GLY A 117 -9.44 19.19 11.64
N LEU A 118 -8.73 18.10 11.86
CA LEU A 118 -8.70 17.38 13.13
C LEU A 118 -8.10 18.21 14.28
N ARG A 119 -7.18 19.14 13.99
CA ARG A 119 -6.60 20.04 14.99
C ARG A 119 -7.63 21.02 15.61
N ARG A 120 -8.76 21.24 14.92
CA ARG A 120 -9.86 22.08 15.41
C ARG A 120 -10.77 21.36 16.40
N LEU A 121 -10.65 20.03 16.51
CA LEU A 121 -11.43 19.20 17.40
C LEU A 121 -10.71 18.97 18.74
N THR A 122 -11.48 18.81 19.80
CA THR A 122 -10.97 18.33 21.08
C THR A 122 -10.49 16.88 20.99
N ARG A 123 -9.77 16.39 22.00
CA ARG A 123 -9.04 15.12 21.93
C ARG A 123 -9.91 13.92 21.56
N TRP A 124 -11.06 13.77 22.19
CA TRP A 124 -11.93 12.61 21.99
C TRP A 124 -12.66 12.59 20.64
N PRO A 125 -13.34 13.68 20.19
CA PRO A 125 -13.87 13.74 18.82
C PRO A 125 -12.80 13.57 17.75
N ARG A 126 -11.61 14.13 17.94
CA ARG A 126 -10.48 13.93 17.03
C ARG A 126 -10.11 12.46 16.93
N LEU A 127 -10.00 11.74 18.06
CA LEU A 127 -9.74 10.30 18.08
C LEU A 127 -10.84 9.54 17.35
N ALA A 128 -12.12 9.82 17.64
CA ALA A 128 -13.25 9.14 17.03
C ALA A 128 -13.27 9.30 15.49
N VAL A 129 -13.06 10.52 15.01
CA VAL A 129 -13.00 10.80 13.56
C VAL A 129 -11.80 10.11 12.92
N ALA A 130 -10.60 10.20 13.53
CA ALA A 130 -9.41 9.54 13.01
C ALA A 130 -9.59 8.02 12.91
N LEU A 131 -10.09 7.37 13.97
CA LEU A 131 -10.36 5.94 13.98
C LEU A 131 -11.47 5.56 12.98
N GLY A 132 -12.54 6.34 12.90
CA GLY A 132 -13.63 6.12 11.95
C GLY A 132 -13.15 6.13 10.49
N VAL A 133 -12.35 7.14 10.12
CA VAL A 133 -11.80 7.26 8.76
C VAL A 133 -10.84 6.11 8.44
N VAL A 134 -9.93 5.78 9.36
CA VAL A 134 -8.96 4.71 9.15
C VAL A 134 -9.65 3.34 9.08
N SER A 135 -10.65 3.09 9.92
CA SER A 135 -11.45 1.86 9.88
C SER A 135 -12.25 1.76 8.58
N MET A 136 -12.88 2.87 8.14
CA MET A 136 -13.59 2.90 6.87
C MET A 136 -12.66 2.64 5.69
N PHE A 137 -11.48 3.23 5.69
CA PHE A 137 -10.47 2.97 4.66
C PHE A 137 -10.03 1.50 4.65
N ALA A 138 -9.81 0.89 5.82
CA ALA A 138 -9.49 -0.53 5.92
C ALA A 138 -10.62 -1.42 5.34
N VAL A 139 -11.89 -1.07 5.57
CA VAL A 139 -13.03 -1.80 4.96
C VAL A 139 -13.07 -1.59 3.44
N VAL A 140 -12.89 -0.35 2.95
CA VAL A 140 -12.85 -0.05 1.51
C VAL A 140 -11.76 -0.84 0.80
N THR A 141 -10.59 -1.01 1.43
CA THR A 141 -9.46 -1.77 0.89
C THR A 141 -9.54 -3.28 1.21
N ARG A 142 -10.71 -3.79 1.57
CA ARG A 142 -10.98 -5.21 1.83
C ARG A 142 -10.13 -5.80 2.95
N LEU A 143 -9.80 -4.99 3.96
CA LEU A 143 -8.98 -5.38 5.12
C LEU A 143 -7.59 -5.93 4.71
N GLU A 144 -6.99 -5.34 3.66
CA GLU A 144 -5.65 -5.73 3.23
C GLU A 144 -4.68 -5.68 4.42
N SER A 145 -3.86 -6.71 4.58
CA SER A 145 -3.03 -6.91 5.80
C SER A 145 -2.09 -5.73 6.08
N SER A 146 -1.58 -5.08 5.03
CA SER A 146 -0.74 -3.88 5.14
C SER A 146 -1.49 -2.67 5.68
N VAL A 147 -2.76 -2.52 5.29
CA VAL A 147 -3.64 -1.43 5.73
C VAL A 147 -4.10 -1.66 7.16
N VAL A 148 -4.51 -2.89 7.50
CA VAL A 148 -4.93 -3.25 8.87
C VAL A 148 -3.82 -2.96 9.87
N ARG A 149 -2.58 -3.33 9.58
CA ARG A 149 -1.43 -3.03 10.43
C ARG A 149 -1.22 -1.52 10.58
N ALA A 150 -1.21 -0.78 9.48
CA ALA A 150 -1.06 0.67 9.53
C ALA A 150 -2.21 1.34 10.29
N ALA A 151 -3.43 0.82 10.16
CA ALA A 151 -4.61 1.27 10.90
C ALA A 151 -4.44 1.05 12.41
N ILE A 152 -3.97 -0.13 12.83
CA ILE A 152 -3.71 -0.43 14.24
C ILE A 152 -2.58 0.45 14.79
N MET A 153 -1.49 0.61 14.03
CA MET A 153 -0.39 1.49 14.43
C MET A 153 -0.85 2.94 14.57
N ALA A 154 -1.65 3.43 13.62
CA ALA A 154 -2.25 4.76 13.68
C ALA A 154 -3.19 4.90 14.89
N ALA A 155 -4.00 3.87 15.19
CA ALA A 155 -4.87 3.85 16.37
C ALA A 155 -4.05 3.96 17.67
N VAL A 156 -2.98 3.18 17.82
CA VAL A 156 -2.08 3.24 18.99
C VAL A 156 -1.52 4.64 19.17
N VAL A 157 -1.05 5.28 18.08
CA VAL A 157 -0.51 6.65 18.13
C VAL A 157 -1.60 7.67 18.50
N GLN A 158 -2.79 7.57 17.88
CA GLN A 158 -3.89 8.50 18.16
C GLN A 158 -4.47 8.35 19.56
N ILE A 159 -4.56 7.13 20.08
CA ILE A 159 -4.95 6.86 21.48
C ILE A 159 -3.92 7.44 22.42
N GLY A 160 -2.61 7.20 22.19
CA GLY A 160 -1.54 7.79 22.98
C GLY A 160 -1.67 9.31 23.06
N PHE A 161 -1.87 9.94 21.90
CA PHE A 161 -2.08 11.39 21.84
C PHE A 161 -3.33 11.85 22.62
N ALA A 162 -4.46 11.11 22.53
CA ALA A 162 -5.69 11.46 23.22
C ALA A 162 -5.54 11.41 24.75
N ILE A 163 -4.73 10.46 25.27
CA ILE A 163 -4.44 10.34 26.72
C ILE A 163 -3.24 11.19 27.17
N GLY A 164 -2.70 12.04 26.27
CA GLY A 164 -1.59 12.95 26.59
C GLY A 164 -0.23 12.28 26.71
N ARG A 165 -0.02 11.15 26.07
CA ARG A 165 1.27 10.43 26.02
C ARG A 165 1.88 10.48 24.62
N ASP A 166 3.15 10.86 24.55
CA ASP A 166 3.91 10.72 23.32
C ASP A 166 4.28 9.25 23.07
N VAL A 167 3.89 8.76 21.91
CA VAL A 167 4.16 7.38 21.53
C VAL A 167 5.38 7.35 20.60
N VAL A 168 6.46 6.76 21.09
CA VAL A 168 7.66 6.52 20.27
C VAL A 168 7.30 5.57 19.13
N PRO A 169 7.63 5.91 17.86
CA PRO A 169 7.24 5.11 16.68
C PRO A 169 7.61 3.62 16.78
N LEU A 170 8.76 3.30 17.35
CA LEU A 170 9.20 1.91 17.53
C LEU A 170 8.33 1.16 18.54
N ARG A 171 7.88 1.83 19.60
CA ARG A 171 6.93 1.25 20.56
C ARG A 171 5.57 1.02 19.93
N ALA A 172 5.07 1.97 19.12
CA ALA A 172 3.83 1.80 18.38
C ALA A 172 3.91 0.59 17.44
N LEU A 173 5.02 0.45 16.73
CA LEU A 173 5.25 -0.70 15.85
C LEU A 173 5.28 -2.02 16.66
N ALA A 174 6.03 -2.08 17.75
CA ALA A 174 6.11 -3.27 18.60
C ALA A 174 4.74 -3.67 19.17
N MET A 175 3.98 -2.72 19.71
CA MET A 175 2.62 -2.97 20.22
C MET A 175 1.69 -3.47 19.11
N THR A 176 1.80 -2.90 17.92
CA THR A 176 1.00 -3.32 16.74
C THR A 176 1.35 -4.76 16.34
N VAL A 177 2.63 -5.09 16.25
CA VAL A 177 3.10 -6.45 15.90
C VAL A 177 2.63 -7.47 16.95
N LEU A 178 2.83 -7.17 18.23
CA LEU A 178 2.38 -8.04 19.33
C LEU A 178 0.86 -8.23 19.32
N GLY A 179 0.10 -7.16 19.10
CA GLY A 179 -1.35 -7.22 19.02
C GLY A 179 -1.84 -8.07 17.84
N ILE A 180 -1.27 -7.89 16.65
CA ILE A 180 -1.66 -8.67 15.47
C ILE A 180 -1.28 -10.14 15.64
N VAL A 181 -0.03 -10.43 16.05
CA VAL A 181 0.44 -11.82 16.23
C VAL A 181 -0.31 -12.53 17.37
N GLY A 182 -0.69 -11.79 18.42
CA GLY A 182 -1.51 -12.33 19.51
C GLY A 182 -2.95 -12.70 19.08
N LEU A 183 -3.52 -11.95 18.13
CA LEU A 183 -4.85 -12.21 17.57
C LEU A 183 -4.82 -13.23 16.42
N ASP A 184 -3.78 -13.16 15.59
CA ASP A 184 -3.58 -14.01 14.43
C ASP A 184 -2.10 -14.40 14.28
N PRO A 185 -1.67 -15.52 14.87
CA PRO A 185 -0.29 -16.00 14.72
C PRO A 185 0.10 -16.31 13.27
N LEU A 186 -0.87 -16.62 12.38
CA LEU A 186 -0.60 -16.89 10.97
C LEU A 186 -0.20 -15.62 10.19
N ALA A 187 -0.45 -14.45 10.72
CA ALA A 187 0.03 -13.20 10.13
C ALA A 187 1.56 -13.19 9.92
N THR A 188 2.32 -13.88 10.78
CA THR A 188 3.79 -14.00 10.65
C THR A 188 4.25 -14.73 9.37
N TRP A 189 3.38 -15.54 8.77
CA TRP A 189 3.62 -16.21 7.50
C TRP A 189 3.27 -15.36 6.28
N SER A 190 2.63 -14.21 6.51
CA SER A 190 2.31 -13.27 5.43
C SER A 190 3.57 -12.50 5.01
N VAL A 191 4.03 -12.73 3.78
CA VAL A 191 5.15 -11.99 3.18
C VAL A 191 4.91 -10.48 3.26
N GLY A 192 3.68 -10.03 2.95
CA GLY A 192 3.29 -8.62 3.03
C GLY A 192 3.40 -8.05 4.45
N PHE A 193 3.02 -8.84 5.47
CA PHE A 193 3.16 -8.43 6.87
C PHE A 193 4.64 -8.24 7.25
N VAL A 194 5.48 -9.24 6.98
CA VAL A 194 6.91 -9.19 7.34
C VAL A 194 7.64 -8.06 6.61
N LEU A 195 7.42 -7.92 5.29
CA LEU A 195 8.04 -6.85 4.51
C LEU A 195 7.65 -5.46 5.00
N SER A 196 6.41 -5.26 5.39
CA SER A 196 5.99 -3.97 5.87
C SER A 196 6.46 -3.66 7.30
N VAL A 197 6.54 -4.66 8.20
CA VAL A 197 7.20 -4.49 9.52
C VAL A 197 8.66 -4.14 9.31
N ALA A 198 9.36 -4.84 8.42
CA ALA A 198 10.75 -4.59 8.07
C ALA A 198 10.96 -3.19 7.46
N ALA A 199 10.11 -2.78 6.52
CA ALA A 199 10.15 -1.44 5.93
C ALA A 199 9.95 -0.34 6.98
N THR A 200 8.96 -0.49 7.86
CA THR A 200 8.66 0.47 8.92
C THR A 200 9.81 0.52 9.94
N THR A 201 10.38 -0.63 10.29
CA THR A 201 11.58 -0.68 11.15
C THR A 201 12.74 0.07 10.49
N GLY A 202 13.00 -0.18 9.21
CA GLY A 202 14.01 0.55 8.44
C GLY A 202 13.78 2.06 8.47
N LEU A 203 12.55 2.49 8.20
CA LEU A 203 12.16 3.90 8.25
C LEU A 203 12.41 4.51 9.63
N VAL A 204 11.99 3.87 10.70
CA VAL A 204 12.10 4.41 12.07
C VAL A 204 13.55 4.44 12.55
N VAL A 205 14.34 3.39 12.24
CA VAL A 205 15.71 3.23 12.78
C VAL A 205 16.75 3.87 11.89
N ILE A 206 16.62 3.78 10.57
CA ILE A 206 17.69 4.17 9.63
C ILE A 206 17.49 5.61 9.13
N THR A 207 16.25 6.07 8.86
CA THR A 207 15.99 7.41 8.31
C THR A 207 16.61 8.54 9.16
N PRO A 208 16.56 8.53 10.50
CA PRO A 208 17.18 9.59 11.31
C PRO A 208 18.68 9.78 11.03
N HIS A 209 19.36 8.71 10.61
CA HIS A 209 20.79 8.73 10.28
C HIS A 209 21.09 9.19 8.84
N LEU A 210 20.10 9.11 7.93
CA LEU A 210 20.26 9.48 6.52
C LEU A 210 19.75 10.90 6.21
N GLY A 211 18.80 11.40 6.97
CA GLY A 211 18.12 12.71 6.78
C GLY A 211 16.66 12.56 6.42
N SER A 212 15.97 13.69 6.15
CA SER A 212 14.53 13.78 5.94
C SER A 212 14.09 13.78 4.47
N SER A 213 14.98 13.46 3.52
CA SER A 213 14.64 13.45 2.09
C SER A 213 13.87 12.17 1.70
N VAL A 214 13.10 12.25 0.60
CA VAL A 214 12.43 11.09 0.00
C VAL A 214 13.43 9.99 -0.33
N PHE A 215 14.62 10.35 -0.81
CA PHE A 215 15.70 9.40 -1.09
C PHE A 215 16.17 8.68 0.19
N ALA A 216 16.34 9.41 1.29
CA ALA A 216 16.73 8.83 2.58
C ALA A 216 15.67 7.85 3.09
N ALA A 217 14.39 8.22 3.04
CA ALA A 217 13.29 7.36 3.44
C ALA A 217 13.20 6.09 2.56
N THR A 218 13.32 6.25 1.23
CA THR A 218 13.34 5.12 0.29
C THR A 218 14.51 4.17 0.59
N THR A 219 15.72 4.71 0.77
CA THR A 219 16.91 3.90 1.08
C THR A 219 16.75 3.17 2.41
N ALA A 220 16.23 3.84 3.43
CA ALA A 220 16.00 3.25 4.75
C ALA A 220 14.98 2.10 4.70
N ALA A 221 13.85 2.30 4.00
CA ALA A 221 12.85 1.24 3.80
C ALA A 221 13.43 0.06 3.01
N GLN A 222 14.16 0.33 1.92
CA GLN A 222 14.80 -0.69 1.09
C GLN A 222 15.83 -1.51 1.88
N LEU A 223 16.67 -0.87 2.68
CA LEU A 223 17.62 -1.57 3.55
C LEU A 223 16.89 -2.42 4.60
N GLY A 224 15.79 -1.93 5.15
CA GLY A 224 14.97 -2.69 6.09
C GLY A 224 14.39 -3.97 5.49
N VAL A 225 13.88 -3.91 4.25
CA VAL A 225 13.26 -5.08 3.60
C VAL A 225 14.27 -6.00 2.91
N SER A 226 15.48 -5.52 2.62
CA SER A 226 16.47 -6.24 1.79
C SER A 226 16.77 -7.67 2.23
N PRO A 227 16.95 -8.01 3.53
CA PRO A 227 17.20 -9.39 3.93
C PRO A 227 16.07 -10.34 3.54
N PHE A 228 14.83 -9.89 3.73
CA PHE A 228 13.64 -10.69 3.45
C PHE A 228 13.37 -10.80 1.95
N VAL A 229 13.52 -9.70 1.20
CA VAL A 229 13.36 -9.70 -0.27
C VAL A 229 14.38 -10.62 -0.91
N LEU A 230 15.64 -10.58 -0.49
CA LEU A 230 16.68 -11.48 -1.01
C LEU A 230 16.39 -12.95 -0.65
N MET A 231 15.90 -13.21 0.57
CA MET A 231 15.56 -14.57 1.02
C MET A 231 14.39 -15.17 0.23
N TRP A 232 13.34 -14.38 -0.07
CA TRP A 232 12.12 -14.90 -0.72
C TRP A 232 12.13 -14.79 -2.23
N PHE A 233 12.74 -13.72 -2.78
CA PHE A 233 12.70 -13.43 -4.21
C PHE A 233 14.06 -13.55 -4.90
N GLY A 234 15.13 -13.73 -4.13
CA GLY A 234 16.50 -13.93 -4.65
C GLY A 234 17.14 -12.70 -5.28
N THR A 235 16.35 -11.65 -5.60
CA THR A 235 16.85 -10.43 -6.26
C THR A 235 16.18 -9.20 -5.71
N MET A 236 16.93 -8.09 -5.66
CA MET A 236 16.43 -6.78 -5.28
C MET A 236 17.01 -5.74 -6.24
N PRO A 237 16.22 -5.20 -7.17
CA PRO A 237 16.74 -4.31 -8.19
C PRO A 237 17.18 -2.97 -7.57
N VAL A 238 18.43 -2.58 -7.79
CA VAL A 238 18.95 -1.28 -7.28
C VAL A 238 18.24 -0.10 -7.95
N VAL A 239 17.73 -0.29 -9.16
CA VAL A 239 16.94 0.72 -9.89
C VAL A 239 15.71 1.17 -9.08
N ALA A 240 15.23 0.34 -8.14
CA ALA A 240 14.13 0.67 -7.24
C ALA A 240 14.38 1.99 -6.46
N LEU A 241 15.62 2.35 -6.17
CA LEU A 241 15.93 3.63 -5.52
C LEU A 241 15.54 4.83 -6.40
N ALA A 242 15.89 4.79 -7.68
CA ALA A 242 15.56 5.85 -8.63
C ALA A 242 14.07 5.86 -8.99
N THR A 243 13.50 4.70 -9.28
CA THR A 243 12.08 4.59 -9.64
C THR A 243 11.16 5.01 -8.51
N ASN A 244 11.49 4.70 -7.25
CA ASN A 244 10.72 5.15 -6.09
C ASN A 244 10.76 6.68 -5.94
N VAL A 245 11.91 7.32 -6.12
CA VAL A 245 12.02 8.79 -6.05
C VAL A 245 11.15 9.46 -7.12
N LEU A 246 11.05 8.87 -8.32
CA LEU A 246 10.27 9.42 -9.44
C LEU A 246 8.77 9.06 -9.36
N ALA A 247 8.44 7.86 -8.91
CA ALA A 247 7.06 7.33 -8.94
C ALA A 247 6.28 7.61 -7.65
N VAL A 248 6.89 7.44 -6.47
CA VAL A 248 6.16 7.51 -5.19
C VAL A 248 5.52 8.88 -4.94
N PRO A 249 6.17 10.04 -5.18
CA PRO A 249 5.52 11.33 -4.98
C PRO A 249 4.28 11.50 -5.87
N VAL A 250 4.36 11.07 -7.14
CA VAL A 250 3.26 11.16 -8.10
C VAL A 250 2.13 10.19 -7.73
N ALA A 251 2.47 8.95 -7.41
CA ALA A 251 1.50 7.95 -6.95
C ALA A 251 0.78 8.43 -5.68
N SER A 252 1.50 9.03 -4.72
CA SER A 252 0.91 9.62 -3.51
C SER A 252 -0.06 10.76 -3.85
N GLY A 253 0.28 11.59 -4.84
CA GLY A 253 -0.63 12.62 -5.38
C GLY A 253 -1.90 12.02 -5.98
N VAL A 254 -1.79 10.93 -6.75
CA VAL A 254 -2.95 10.20 -7.28
C VAL A 254 -3.80 9.64 -6.14
N MET A 255 -3.21 8.99 -5.16
CA MET A 255 -3.93 8.42 -4.01
C MET A 255 -4.74 9.47 -3.23
N MET A 256 -4.27 10.71 -3.19
CA MET A 256 -4.95 11.82 -2.51
C MET A 256 -6.00 12.51 -3.39
N ALA A 257 -5.65 12.79 -4.64
CA ALA A 257 -6.49 13.59 -5.53
C ALA A 257 -7.55 12.77 -6.29
N ALA A 258 -7.21 11.55 -6.72
CA ALA A 258 -8.11 10.76 -7.54
C ALA A 258 -9.44 10.42 -6.85
N PRO A 259 -9.51 10.04 -5.56
CA PRO A 259 -10.79 9.79 -4.90
C PRO A 259 -11.74 10.99 -4.99
N VAL A 260 -11.22 12.20 -4.78
CA VAL A 260 -12.02 13.43 -4.81
C VAL A 260 -12.43 13.78 -6.24
N LEU A 261 -11.47 13.81 -7.17
CA LEU A 261 -11.73 14.15 -8.57
C LEU A 261 -12.70 13.17 -9.23
N LEU A 262 -12.54 11.87 -8.98
CA LEU A 262 -13.41 10.84 -9.55
C LEU A 262 -14.78 10.81 -8.87
N ALA A 263 -14.87 11.08 -7.57
CA ALA A 263 -16.16 11.24 -6.91
C ALA A 263 -16.96 12.40 -7.53
N VAL A 264 -16.33 13.54 -7.84
CA VAL A 264 -16.96 14.65 -8.55
C VAL A 264 -17.29 14.25 -9.99
N ALA A 265 -16.37 13.60 -10.70
CA ALA A 265 -16.54 13.14 -12.08
C ALA A 265 -17.72 12.15 -12.23
N ALA A 266 -18.09 11.42 -11.17
CA ALA A 266 -19.22 10.49 -11.17
C ALA A 266 -20.59 11.17 -11.37
N PHE A 267 -20.69 12.48 -11.10
CA PHE A 267 -21.97 13.23 -11.11
C PHE A 267 -22.05 14.31 -12.21
N VAL A 268 -21.03 14.46 -13.05
CA VAL A 268 -20.99 15.45 -14.12
C VAL A 268 -21.04 14.79 -15.50
N PRO A 269 -21.40 15.56 -16.59
CA PRO A 269 -21.36 15.03 -17.95
C PRO A 269 -19.98 14.53 -18.37
N ASP A 270 -19.93 13.60 -19.34
CA ASP A 270 -18.70 12.92 -19.77
C ASP A 270 -17.56 13.87 -20.21
N ALA A 271 -17.89 14.97 -20.87
CA ALA A 271 -16.89 15.97 -21.27
C ALA A 271 -16.17 16.58 -20.05
N VAL A 272 -16.94 16.91 -19.00
CA VAL A 272 -16.37 17.46 -17.76
C VAL A 272 -15.67 16.37 -16.96
N ALA A 273 -16.24 15.17 -16.90
CA ALA A 273 -15.64 14.01 -16.26
C ALA A 273 -14.29 13.67 -16.87
N GLY A 274 -14.18 13.68 -18.21
CA GLY A 274 -12.93 13.50 -18.94
C GLY A 274 -11.87 14.56 -18.58
N LEU A 275 -12.28 15.82 -18.49
CA LEU A 275 -11.37 16.90 -18.08
C LEU A 275 -10.85 16.73 -16.65
N LEU A 276 -11.73 16.36 -15.71
CA LEU A 276 -11.32 16.07 -14.32
C LEU A 276 -10.43 14.83 -14.20
N ALA A 277 -10.61 13.86 -15.10
CA ALA A 277 -9.81 12.65 -15.14
C ALA A 277 -8.41 12.87 -15.73
N MET A 278 -8.21 13.88 -16.59
CA MET A 278 -6.93 14.14 -17.28
C MET A 278 -5.70 14.17 -16.35
N PRO A 279 -5.66 14.96 -15.26
CA PRO A 279 -4.48 14.99 -14.39
C PRO A 279 -4.21 13.63 -13.73
N VAL A 280 -5.25 12.88 -13.41
CA VAL A 280 -5.12 11.53 -12.84
C VAL A 280 -4.54 10.57 -13.89
N VAL A 281 -5.04 10.60 -15.11
CA VAL A 281 -4.54 9.80 -16.25
C VAL A 281 -3.06 10.13 -16.54
N ALA A 282 -2.71 11.40 -16.60
CA ALA A 282 -1.32 11.82 -16.82
C ALA A 282 -0.40 11.28 -15.70
N ALA A 283 -0.83 11.37 -14.45
CA ALA A 283 -0.06 10.93 -13.30
C ALA A 283 0.11 9.39 -13.27
N VAL A 284 -0.95 8.60 -13.50
CA VAL A 284 -0.81 7.13 -13.51
C VAL A 284 0.01 6.63 -14.70
N ARG A 285 -0.10 7.28 -15.86
CA ARG A 285 0.73 6.96 -17.04
C ARG A 285 2.20 7.30 -16.79
N TRP A 286 2.49 8.40 -16.09
CA TRP A 286 3.84 8.71 -15.64
C TRP A 286 4.41 7.59 -14.76
N VAL A 287 3.67 7.16 -13.74
CA VAL A 287 4.12 6.09 -12.84
C VAL A 287 4.32 4.78 -13.61
N TRP A 288 3.43 4.45 -14.54
CA TRP A 288 3.59 3.28 -15.39
C TRP A 288 4.81 3.40 -16.32
N TRP A 289 5.02 4.56 -16.93
CA TRP A 289 6.21 4.80 -17.73
C TRP A 289 7.50 4.63 -16.93
N VAL A 290 7.55 5.17 -15.70
CA VAL A 290 8.70 4.96 -14.79
C VAL A 290 8.90 3.48 -14.48
N ALA A 291 7.84 2.71 -14.29
CA ALA A 291 7.93 1.27 -14.05
C ALA A 291 8.49 0.52 -15.27
N GLU A 292 8.01 0.80 -16.48
CA GLU A 292 8.53 0.19 -17.71
C GLU A 292 10.00 0.57 -17.97
N TRP A 293 10.34 1.83 -17.80
CA TRP A 293 11.70 2.32 -17.94
C TRP A 293 12.65 1.68 -16.92
N GLY A 294 12.22 1.64 -15.64
CA GLY A 294 12.98 0.99 -14.57
C GLY A 294 13.25 -0.50 -14.83
N THR A 295 12.27 -1.20 -15.38
CA THR A 295 12.44 -2.62 -15.75
C THR A 295 13.45 -2.80 -16.88
N ARG A 296 13.48 -1.92 -17.88
CA ARG A 296 14.43 -1.96 -19.01
C ARG A 296 15.85 -1.65 -18.60
N LEU A 297 16.03 -0.68 -17.68
CA LEU A 297 17.34 -0.24 -17.19
C LEU A 297 17.82 -1.01 -15.96
N GLY A 298 16.98 -1.86 -15.39
CA GLY A 298 17.31 -2.64 -14.18
C GLY A 298 18.55 -3.51 -14.39
N LEU A 299 19.57 -3.28 -13.57
CA LEU A 299 20.75 -4.12 -13.52
C LEU A 299 20.36 -5.52 -13.01
N ARG A 300 20.98 -6.55 -13.60
CA ARG A 300 20.76 -7.96 -13.23
C ARG A 300 22.06 -8.63 -12.82
N GLY A 301 21.95 -9.68 -12.02
CA GLY A 301 23.09 -10.50 -11.63
C GLY A 301 24.18 -9.71 -10.87
N PRO A 302 25.48 -9.95 -11.16
CA PRO A 302 26.58 -9.35 -10.42
C PRO A 302 26.62 -7.83 -10.45
N ALA A 303 26.23 -7.21 -11.56
CA ALA A 303 26.18 -5.75 -11.69
C ALA A 303 25.23 -5.11 -10.67
N ASN A 304 24.08 -5.74 -10.41
CA ASN A 304 23.13 -5.28 -9.39
C ASN A 304 23.72 -5.41 -7.98
N ALA A 305 24.45 -6.50 -7.68
CA ALA A 305 25.10 -6.69 -6.38
C ALA A 305 26.19 -5.65 -6.14
N VAL A 306 27.01 -5.34 -7.16
CA VAL A 306 28.04 -4.29 -7.08
C VAL A 306 27.39 -2.92 -6.81
N ALA A 307 26.32 -2.60 -7.53
CA ALA A 307 25.60 -1.34 -7.34
C ALA A 307 25.04 -1.21 -5.92
N TRP A 308 24.49 -2.30 -5.35
CA TRP A 308 24.08 -2.33 -3.94
C TRP A 308 25.26 -2.15 -2.97
N GLY A 309 26.43 -2.76 -3.27
CA GLY A 309 27.66 -2.56 -2.51
C GLY A 309 28.05 -1.08 -2.43
N VAL A 310 27.97 -0.37 -3.55
CA VAL A 310 28.24 1.08 -3.61
C VAL A 310 27.24 1.87 -2.76
N VAL A 311 25.95 1.57 -2.84
CA VAL A 311 24.90 2.24 -2.04
C VAL A 311 25.14 2.03 -0.55
N VAL A 312 25.36 0.78 -0.11
CA VAL A 312 25.60 0.45 1.30
C VAL A 312 26.86 1.14 1.83
N THR A 313 27.95 1.11 1.06
CA THR A 313 29.20 1.78 1.42
C THR A 313 29.00 3.29 1.57
N GLY A 314 28.30 3.92 0.62
CA GLY A 314 27.96 5.35 0.69
C GLY A 314 27.15 5.72 1.93
N VAL A 315 26.17 4.88 2.29
CA VAL A 315 25.38 5.05 3.52
C VAL A 315 26.26 4.97 4.78
N LEU A 316 27.14 3.98 4.84
CA LEU A 316 28.05 3.78 6.00
C LEU A 316 29.05 4.95 6.15
N ILE A 317 29.64 5.44 5.06
CA ILE A 317 30.52 6.59 5.05
C ILE A 317 29.77 7.84 5.57
N ARG A 318 28.55 8.09 5.06
CA ARG A 318 27.74 9.23 5.50
C ARG A 318 27.40 9.17 6.99
N LYS A 319 27.09 7.97 7.50
CA LYS A 319 26.86 7.76 8.92
C LYS A 319 28.12 8.10 9.75
N LYS A 320 29.30 7.63 9.32
CA LYS A 320 30.56 7.91 10.01
C LYS A 320 30.90 9.40 10.02
N MET A 321 30.72 10.10 8.91
CA MET A 321 30.96 11.55 8.83
C MET A 321 30.06 12.35 9.77
N ARG A 322 28.78 11.98 9.92
CA ARG A 322 27.88 12.65 10.86
C ARG A 322 28.24 12.45 12.33
N HIS A 323 28.79 11.28 12.68
CA HIS A 323 29.27 11.03 14.05
C HIS A 323 30.54 11.83 14.42
N HIS A 324 31.30 12.34 13.44
CA HIS A 324 32.49 13.18 13.69
C HIS A 324 32.15 14.69 13.73
N LEU A 325 30.90 15.09 13.39
CA LEU A 325 30.48 16.50 13.39
C LEU A 325 29.62 16.86 14.61
N HIS A 326 29.36 15.91 15.50
CA HIS A 326 28.74 16.07 16.82
C HIS A 326 29.67 15.57 17.92
#